data_87b1bc670f2fffe95d1fdeab1882ad45
#
_entry.id   87b1bc670f2fffe95d1fdeab1882ad45
#
_cell.length_a   1.000
_cell.length_b   1.000
_cell.length_c   1.000
_cell.angle_alpha   90.00
_cell.angle_beta   90.00
_cell.angle_gamma   90.00
#
_symmetry.space_group_name_H-M   'P 1'
#
loop_
_entity.id
_entity.type
_entity.pdbx_description
1 polymer ?
#
loop_
_entity_poly.entity_id
_entity_poly.type
_entity_poly.pdbx_seq_one_letter_code
_entity_poly.pdbx_strand_id
1 'polypeptide(L)'
;VSLGLWHNFGDTSPYENMRALCRTAFDNGITHFDLANNYGPEPGAAERNFGRILHDDLGVYRDELIISTKAGYEMWDGPYGNWGSRKYLLASLDQSLRRMGLDYVDIFYHHRMDPNTPLEETMGALAQAVRSGKALYVGLSNYDGPTLEKATAILDELHVPFIINQNRYSIFDRTIENNGLKAMAARLHK
;
A
#
# COMPACT_ATOMS: atom_id res chain seq x y z
N VAL A 1 -9.13 10.68 6.53
CA VAL A 1 -9.43 10.69 5.08
C VAL A 1 -8.12 10.65 4.33
N SER A 2 -8.05 9.89 3.22
CA SER A 2 -6.89 9.81 2.33
C SER A 2 -7.27 10.14 0.90
N LEU A 3 -6.32 10.64 0.10
CA LEU A 3 -6.44 10.74 -1.34
C LEU A 3 -5.87 9.48 -1.98
N GLY A 4 -6.72 8.69 -2.64
CA GLY A 4 -6.31 7.51 -3.39
C GLY A 4 -5.82 7.89 -4.79
N LEU A 5 -4.65 7.38 -5.18
CA LEU A 5 -4.00 7.73 -6.44
C LEU A 5 -4.13 6.62 -7.50
N TRP A 6 -5.21 5.87 -7.48
CA TRP A 6 -5.44 4.83 -8.49
C TRP A 6 -5.89 5.43 -9.82
N HIS A 7 -7.01 6.17 -9.81
CA HIS A 7 -7.55 6.82 -11.00
C HIS A 7 -6.99 8.23 -11.14
N ASN A 8 -6.84 8.70 -12.38
CA ASN A 8 -6.38 10.05 -12.73
C ASN A 8 -4.91 10.38 -12.34
N PHE A 9 -4.13 9.39 -11.93
CA PHE A 9 -2.71 9.57 -11.59
C PHE A 9 -1.74 8.76 -12.45
N GLY A 10 -2.26 8.06 -13.47
CA GLY A 10 -1.47 7.25 -14.39
C GLY A 10 -0.83 8.05 -15.52
N ASP A 11 -0.16 7.31 -16.41
CA ASP A 11 0.58 7.84 -17.57
C ASP A 11 -0.30 8.54 -18.62
N THR A 12 -1.61 8.29 -18.61
CA THR A 12 -2.58 8.90 -19.53
C THR A 12 -3.22 10.19 -19.00
N SER A 13 -2.94 10.56 -17.77
CA SER A 13 -3.55 11.73 -17.12
C SER A 13 -2.66 12.97 -17.21
N PRO A 14 -3.21 14.18 -17.41
CA PRO A 14 -2.42 15.42 -17.42
C PRO A 14 -1.75 15.67 -16.07
N TYR A 15 -0.44 15.89 -16.08
CA TYR A 15 0.36 16.09 -14.87
C TYR A 15 -0.14 17.25 -14.00
N GLU A 16 -0.50 18.37 -14.61
CA GLU A 16 -0.97 19.56 -13.88
C GLU A 16 -2.29 19.30 -13.11
N ASN A 17 -3.14 18.41 -13.63
CA ASN A 17 -4.35 17.99 -12.90
C ASN A 17 -3.99 17.16 -11.67
N MET A 18 -3.06 16.20 -11.80
CA MET A 18 -2.58 15.39 -10.69
C MET A 18 -1.97 16.26 -9.59
N ARG A 19 -1.11 17.20 -10.01
CA ARG A 19 -0.46 18.17 -9.14
C ARG A 19 -1.48 19.04 -8.40
N ALA A 20 -2.46 19.59 -9.13
CA ALA A 20 -3.52 20.42 -8.54
C ALA A 20 -4.38 19.63 -7.54
N LEU A 21 -4.72 18.36 -7.84
CA LEU A 21 -5.46 17.50 -6.92
C LEU A 21 -4.70 17.24 -5.62
N CYS A 22 -3.41 16.92 -5.70
CA CYS A 22 -2.57 16.71 -4.52
C CYS A 22 -2.44 17.99 -3.67
N ARG A 23 -2.20 19.13 -4.29
CA ARG A 23 -2.12 20.43 -3.59
C ARG A 23 -3.45 20.78 -2.92
N THR A 24 -4.55 20.68 -3.66
CA THR A 24 -5.88 20.97 -3.08
C THR A 24 -6.18 20.05 -1.90
N ALA A 25 -5.83 18.76 -2.00
CA ALA A 25 -6.01 17.82 -0.89
C ALA A 25 -5.19 18.25 0.32
N PHE A 26 -3.90 18.53 0.15
CA PHE A 26 -3.00 18.95 1.21
C PHE A 26 -3.44 20.27 1.86
N ASP A 27 -3.78 21.30 1.06
CA ASP A 27 -4.24 22.61 1.53
C ASP A 27 -5.56 22.51 2.34
N ASN A 28 -6.33 21.44 2.15
CA ASN A 28 -7.54 21.13 2.91
C ASN A 28 -7.32 20.11 4.04
N GLY A 29 -6.08 19.84 4.42
CA GLY A 29 -5.75 19.01 5.58
C GLY A 29 -5.75 17.49 5.30
N ILE A 30 -5.75 17.07 4.03
CA ILE A 30 -5.57 15.65 3.65
C ILE A 30 -4.07 15.40 3.48
N THR A 31 -3.46 14.73 4.44
CA THR A 31 -2.03 14.43 4.46
C THR A 31 -1.69 13.02 4.03
N HIS A 32 -2.67 12.12 3.94
CA HIS A 32 -2.48 10.73 3.54
C HIS A 32 -2.71 10.53 2.04
N PHE A 33 -1.65 10.15 1.32
CA PHE A 33 -1.65 9.81 -0.11
C PHE A 33 -1.46 8.30 -0.26
N ASP A 34 -2.45 7.63 -0.88
CA ASP A 34 -2.52 6.18 -0.93
C ASP A 34 -2.29 5.65 -2.35
N LEU A 35 -1.16 4.98 -2.55
CA LEU A 35 -0.69 4.43 -3.82
C LEU A 35 -0.70 2.89 -3.82
N ALA A 36 -0.28 2.33 -4.93
CA ALA A 36 0.18 0.96 -5.09
C ALA A 36 1.15 0.88 -6.28
N ASN A 37 2.04 -0.12 -6.26
CA ASN A 37 3.04 -0.31 -7.30
C ASN A 37 2.45 -0.50 -8.71
N ASN A 38 1.24 -1.11 -8.78
CA ASN A 38 0.55 -1.40 -10.05
C ASN A 38 -0.41 -0.30 -10.53
N TYR A 39 -0.54 0.83 -9.80
CA TYR A 39 -1.47 1.89 -10.19
C TYR A 39 -1.00 2.67 -11.42
N GLY A 40 -1.97 2.98 -12.26
CA GLY A 40 -1.87 3.59 -13.58
C GLY A 40 -2.34 2.60 -14.64
N PRO A 41 -2.59 2.94 -15.92
CA PRO A 41 -2.63 1.94 -16.96
C PRO A 41 -1.28 1.21 -17.08
N GLU A 42 -0.17 1.95 -17.14
CA GLU A 42 1.17 1.36 -17.01
C GLU A 42 1.56 1.17 -15.54
N PRO A 43 1.91 -0.07 -15.10
CA PRO A 43 2.33 -0.32 -13.73
C PRO A 43 3.48 0.62 -13.29
N GLY A 44 3.32 1.22 -12.10
CA GLY A 44 4.28 2.17 -11.55
C GLY A 44 4.09 3.62 -11.98
N ALA A 45 3.18 3.92 -12.91
CA ALA A 45 2.98 5.28 -13.41
C ALA A 45 2.51 6.24 -12.32
N ALA A 46 1.57 5.83 -11.48
CA ALA A 46 1.09 6.66 -10.39
C ALA A 46 2.21 7.01 -9.38
N GLU A 47 3.06 6.05 -9.04
CA GLU A 47 4.20 6.29 -8.15
C GLU A 47 5.24 7.23 -8.79
N ARG A 48 5.54 7.08 -10.09
CA ARG A 48 6.43 8.01 -10.81
C ARG A 48 5.87 9.44 -10.81
N ASN A 49 4.59 9.59 -11.10
CA ASN A 49 3.94 10.90 -11.12
C ASN A 49 3.87 11.54 -9.73
N PHE A 50 3.57 10.76 -8.71
CA PHE A 50 3.58 11.26 -7.34
C PHE A 50 5.00 11.62 -6.86
N GLY A 51 6.01 10.83 -7.23
CA GLY A 51 7.42 11.16 -6.98
C GLY A 51 7.83 12.50 -7.59
N ARG A 52 7.34 12.79 -8.81
CA ARG A 52 7.53 14.10 -9.43
C ARG A 52 6.82 15.22 -8.66
N ILE A 53 5.58 14.99 -8.19
CA ILE A 53 4.84 15.96 -7.37
C ILE A 53 5.55 16.22 -6.03
N LEU A 54 6.12 15.19 -5.41
CA LEU A 54 6.94 15.35 -4.21
C LEU A 54 8.16 16.21 -4.51
N HIS A 55 8.89 15.93 -5.59
CA HIS A 55 10.06 16.72 -5.98
C HIS A 55 9.70 18.19 -6.25
N ASP A 56 8.61 18.44 -6.98
CA ASP A 56 8.25 19.78 -7.46
C ASP A 56 7.56 20.63 -6.38
N ASP A 57 6.81 20.02 -5.44
CA ASP A 57 5.92 20.73 -4.54
C ASP A 57 5.92 20.24 -3.08
N LEU A 58 5.62 18.96 -2.85
CA LEU A 58 5.22 18.46 -1.54
C LEU A 58 6.38 17.87 -0.71
N GLY A 59 7.55 17.68 -1.31
CA GLY A 59 8.68 17.05 -0.63
C GLY A 59 9.19 17.81 0.60
N VAL A 60 9.04 19.13 0.62
CA VAL A 60 9.40 19.97 1.78
C VAL A 60 8.52 19.68 3.01
N TYR A 61 7.39 19.02 2.82
CA TYR A 61 6.46 18.61 3.88
C TYR A 61 6.51 17.10 4.15
N ARG A 62 7.59 16.39 3.73
CA ARG A 62 7.65 14.91 3.86
C ARG A 62 7.28 14.40 5.25
N ASP A 63 7.71 15.08 6.29
CA ASP A 63 7.49 14.68 7.68
C ASP A 63 6.04 14.93 8.16
N GLU A 64 5.26 15.70 7.41
CA GLU A 64 3.83 15.94 7.65
C GLU A 64 2.93 15.01 6.80
N LEU A 65 3.53 14.28 5.85
CA LEU A 65 2.80 13.41 4.94
C LEU A 65 2.80 11.96 5.42
N ILE A 66 1.67 11.29 5.23
CA ILE A 66 1.55 9.85 5.31
C ILE A 66 1.50 9.31 3.88
N ILE A 67 2.54 8.61 3.47
CA ILE A 67 2.63 8.02 2.14
C ILE A 67 2.54 6.52 2.25
N SER A 68 1.54 5.92 1.61
CA SER A 68 1.37 4.48 1.58
C SER A 68 1.50 3.92 0.16
N THR A 69 2.08 2.73 0.06
CA THR A 69 2.08 1.95 -1.18
C THR A 69 1.87 0.47 -0.90
N LYS A 70 1.59 -0.29 -1.95
CA LYS A 70 1.16 -1.69 -1.86
C LYS A 70 1.84 -2.52 -2.94
N ALA A 71 2.07 -3.80 -2.66
CA ALA A 71 2.51 -4.79 -3.64
C ALA A 71 1.71 -6.09 -3.50
N GLY A 72 1.36 -6.72 -4.63
CA GLY A 72 0.57 -7.97 -4.64
C GLY A 72 -0.01 -8.31 -6.02
N TYR A 73 -0.02 -7.36 -6.95
CA TYR A 73 -0.44 -7.57 -8.33
C TYR A 73 0.77 -7.63 -9.26
N GLU A 74 0.54 -8.12 -10.48
CA GLU A 74 1.59 -8.31 -11.47
C GLU A 74 2.29 -7.00 -11.84
N MET A 75 3.62 -7.04 -11.81
CA MET A 75 4.49 -5.91 -12.14
C MET A 75 5.49 -6.20 -13.24
N TRP A 76 5.86 -7.47 -13.41
CA TRP A 76 6.77 -7.94 -14.47
C TRP A 76 6.56 -9.43 -14.73
N ASP A 77 6.93 -9.86 -15.93
CA ASP A 77 6.88 -11.27 -16.34
C ASP A 77 7.82 -12.15 -15.52
N GLY A 78 7.38 -13.37 -15.25
CA GLY A 78 8.17 -14.37 -14.54
C GLY A 78 7.65 -14.74 -13.15
N PRO A 79 8.29 -15.72 -12.50
CA PRO A 79 7.73 -16.36 -11.29
C PRO A 79 7.73 -15.46 -10.06
N TYR A 80 8.46 -14.35 -10.09
CA TYR A 80 8.62 -13.43 -8.94
C TYR A 80 8.08 -12.02 -9.22
N GLY A 81 7.24 -11.87 -10.26
CA GLY A 81 6.67 -10.57 -10.64
C GLY A 81 5.28 -10.28 -10.06
N ASN A 82 4.77 -11.14 -9.17
CA ASN A 82 3.38 -11.12 -8.70
C ASN A 82 3.25 -11.73 -7.30
N TRP A 83 2.09 -11.52 -6.63
CA TRP A 83 1.63 -12.15 -5.40
C TRP A 83 2.35 -11.71 -4.11
N GLY A 84 2.75 -12.66 -3.25
CA GLY A 84 3.15 -12.34 -1.87
C GLY A 84 4.49 -12.94 -1.44
N SER A 85 5.30 -13.51 -2.36
CA SER A 85 6.60 -14.04 -2.00
C SER A 85 7.52 -12.97 -1.41
N ARG A 86 8.39 -13.37 -0.49
CA ARG A 86 9.38 -12.47 0.12
C ARG A 86 10.21 -11.74 -0.94
N LYS A 87 10.64 -12.45 -1.98
CA LYS A 87 11.42 -11.86 -3.07
C LYS A 87 10.64 -10.78 -3.80
N TYR A 88 9.38 -11.05 -4.14
CA TYR A 88 8.53 -10.09 -4.83
C TYR A 88 8.25 -8.85 -3.99
N LEU A 89 7.87 -9.01 -2.73
CA LEU A 89 7.49 -7.89 -1.87
C LEU A 89 8.66 -6.94 -1.60
N LEU A 90 9.84 -7.47 -1.28
CA LEU A 90 11.01 -6.63 -1.01
C LEU A 90 11.52 -5.93 -2.29
N ALA A 91 11.58 -6.64 -3.42
CA ALA A 91 11.93 -6.04 -4.70
C ALA A 91 10.93 -4.95 -5.12
N SER A 92 9.63 -5.19 -4.92
CA SER A 92 8.57 -4.22 -5.22
C SER A 92 8.68 -2.95 -4.37
N LEU A 93 8.92 -3.10 -3.07
CA LEU A 93 9.13 -1.94 -2.19
C LEU A 93 10.33 -1.10 -2.63
N ASP A 94 11.46 -1.74 -2.95
CA ASP A 94 12.66 -1.05 -3.44
C ASP A 94 12.40 -0.31 -4.75
N GLN A 95 11.61 -0.90 -5.65
CA GLN A 95 11.22 -0.25 -6.90
C GLN A 95 10.27 0.92 -6.65
N SER A 96 9.30 0.78 -5.73
CA SER A 96 8.37 1.84 -5.34
C SER A 96 9.09 3.05 -4.75
N LEU A 97 10.02 2.82 -3.83
CA LEU A 97 10.84 3.87 -3.24
C LEU A 97 11.65 4.63 -4.30
N ARG A 98 12.28 3.90 -5.25
CA ARG A 98 13.00 4.54 -6.36
C ARG A 98 12.09 5.37 -7.27
N ARG A 99 10.88 4.88 -7.59
CA ARG A 99 9.91 5.62 -8.43
C ARG A 99 9.46 6.92 -7.76
N MET A 100 9.26 6.88 -6.46
CA MET A 100 8.80 8.04 -5.69
C MET A 100 9.94 8.96 -5.22
N GLY A 101 11.20 8.52 -5.29
CA GLY A 101 12.35 9.29 -4.78
C GLY A 101 12.35 9.36 -3.24
N LEU A 102 11.94 8.29 -2.56
CA LEU A 102 11.81 8.21 -1.11
C LEU A 102 12.77 7.18 -0.52
N ASP A 103 13.21 7.42 0.71
CA ASP A 103 13.97 6.46 1.51
C ASP A 103 13.05 5.46 2.23
N TYR A 104 11.84 5.88 2.57
CA TYR A 104 10.84 5.05 3.24
C TYR A 104 9.41 5.47 2.87
N VAL A 105 8.45 4.56 3.05
CA VAL A 105 7.02 4.86 3.09
C VAL A 105 6.50 4.74 4.53
N ASP A 106 5.41 5.44 4.83
CA ASP A 106 4.80 5.35 6.17
C ASP A 106 4.09 4.02 6.33
N ILE A 107 3.34 3.56 5.33
CA ILE A 107 2.64 2.28 5.37
C ILE A 107 2.95 1.46 4.11
N PHE A 108 3.43 0.25 4.30
CA PHE A 108 3.58 -0.73 3.22
C PHE A 108 2.56 -1.84 3.35
N TYR A 109 1.73 -2.04 2.30
CA TYR A 109 0.68 -3.06 2.30
C TYR A 109 1.06 -4.29 1.47
N HIS A 110 0.68 -5.48 1.97
CA HIS A 110 0.41 -6.60 1.07
C HIS A 110 -1.00 -6.43 0.47
N HIS A 111 -1.07 -6.31 -0.87
CA HIS A 111 -2.23 -5.79 -1.59
C HIS A 111 -3.39 -6.78 -1.70
N ARG A 112 -3.11 -8.08 -1.64
CA ARG A 112 -4.10 -9.17 -1.67
C ARG A 112 -3.51 -10.45 -1.13
N MET A 113 -4.37 -11.35 -0.63
CA MET A 113 -3.95 -12.69 -0.20
C MET A 113 -3.28 -13.46 -1.35
N ASP A 114 -2.20 -14.18 -1.03
CA ASP A 114 -1.53 -15.10 -1.95
C ASP A 114 -1.91 -16.54 -1.55
N PRO A 115 -2.57 -17.31 -2.42
CA PRO A 115 -2.99 -18.67 -2.10
C PRO A 115 -1.85 -19.69 -2.10
N ASN A 116 -0.68 -19.34 -2.65
CA ASN A 116 0.42 -20.27 -2.92
C ASN A 116 1.65 -20.02 -2.05
N THR A 117 1.83 -18.82 -1.48
CA THR A 117 2.93 -18.50 -0.58
C THR A 117 2.50 -18.72 0.88
N PRO A 118 3.29 -19.40 1.70
CA PRO A 118 3.02 -19.49 3.13
C PRO A 118 2.85 -18.10 3.76
N LEU A 119 1.82 -17.96 4.60
CA LEU A 119 1.48 -16.66 5.20
C LEU A 119 2.65 -16.10 6.03
N GLU A 120 3.40 -16.97 6.69
CA GLU A 120 4.59 -16.65 7.48
C GLU A 120 5.70 -16.01 6.62
N GLU A 121 5.87 -16.45 5.37
CA GLU A 121 6.83 -15.85 4.45
C GLU A 121 6.42 -14.42 4.08
N THR A 122 5.15 -14.24 3.73
CA THR A 122 4.60 -12.92 3.39
C THR A 122 4.69 -11.96 4.58
N MET A 123 4.27 -12.38 5.78
CA MET A 123 4.37 -11.56 6.98
C MET A 123 5.82 -11.29 7.38
N GLY A 124 6.70 -12.27 7.21
CA GLY A 124 8.15 -12.11 7.41
C GLY A 124 8.79 -11.10 6.44
N ALA A 125 8.27 -10.97 5.21
CA ALA A 125 8.70 -9.94 4.26
C ALA A 125 8.27 -8.53 4.72
N LEU A 126 7.03 -8.38 5.18
CA LEU A 126 6.55 -7.12 5.76
C LEU A 126 7.36 -6.72 7.01
N ALA A 127 7.66 -7.70 7.88
CA ALA A 127 8.52 -7.48 9.04
C ALA A 127 9.92 -6.98 8.63
N GLN A 128 10.49 -7.54 7.57
CA GLN A 128 11.77 -7.09 7.05
C GLN A 128 11.70 -5.66 6.49
N ALA A 129 10.62 -5.28 5.83
CA ALA A 129 10.44 -3.91 5.35
C ALA A 129 10.52 -2.89 6.50
N VAL A 130 9.88 -3.18 7.63
CA VAL A 130 9.93 -2.34 8.83
C VAL A 130 11.33 -2.35 9.46
N ARG A 131 11.90 -3.53 9.69
CA ARG A 131 13.24 -3.68 10.34
C ARG A 131 14.36 -3.02 9.54
N SER A 132 14.22 -2.94 8.22
CA SER A 132 15.19 -2.25 7.35
C SER A 132 14.96 -0.74 7.26
N GLY A 133 13.96 -0.20 7.95
CA GLY A 133 13.62 1.23 7.92
C GLY A 133 12.95 1.71 6.63
N LYS A 134 12.51 0.80 5.75
CA LYS A 134 11.87 1.13 4.48
C LYS A 134 10.35 1.32 4.59
N ALA A 135 9.77 0.94 5.71
CA ALA A 135 8.38 1.23 6.08
C ALA A 135 8.30 1.47 7.58
N LEU A 136 7.44 2.40 8.02
CA LEU A 136 7.21 2.61 9.45
C LEU A 136 6.18 1.63 10.00
N TYR A 137 5.14 1.37 9.23
CA TYR A 137 4.02 0.50 9.56
C TYR A 137 3.72 -0.44 8.41
N VAL A 138 2.98 -1.51 8.71
CA VAL A 138 2.44 -2.40 7.68
C VAL A 138 0.93 -2.41 7.69
N GLY A 139 0.37 -2.70 6.50
CA GLY A 139 -1.05 -2.89 6.28
C GLY A 139 -1.33 -4.16 5.49
N LEU A 140 -2.56 -4.61 5.55
CA LEU A 140 -3.06 -5.71 4.73
C LEU A 140 -4.26 -5.23 3.92
N SER A 141 -4.45 -5.76 2.72
CA SER A 141 -5.55 -5.39 1.83
C SER A 141 -6.16 -6.62 1.19
N ASN A 142 -7.47 -6.63 0.99
CA ASN A 142 -8.21 -7.72 0.37
C ASN A 142 -8.01 -9.09 1.05
N TYR A 143 -7.98 -9.10 2.37
CA TYR A 143 -7.96 -10.30 3.21
C TYR A 143 -9.39 -10.66 3.63
N ASP A 144 -9.64 -11.94 3.87
CA ASP A 144 -10.85 -12.36 4.59
C ASP A 144 -10.62 -12.41 6.11
N GLY A 145 -11.70 -12.57 6.88
CA GLY A 145 -11.62 -12.56 8.34
C GLY A 145 -10.69 -13.61 8.93
N PRO A 146 -10.81 -14.90 8.55
CA PRO A 146 -9.94 -15.97 9.06
C PRO A 146 -8.45 -15.76 8.74
N THR A 147 -8.14 -15.29 7.54
CA THR A 147 -6.74 -15.05 7.12
C THR A 147 -6.19 -13.80 7.80
N LEU A 148 -7.00 -12.75 7.99
CA LEU A 148 -6.62 -11.57 8.75
C LEU A 148 -6.24 -11.93 10.19
N GLU A 149 -7.02 -12.80 10.86
CA GLU A 149 -6.73 -13.25 12.22
C GLU A 149 -5.37 -13.94 12.32
N LYS A 150 -5.09 -14.88 11.40
CA LYS A 150 -3.80 -15.60 11.35
C LYS A 150 -2.64 -14.65 11.07
N ALA A 151 -2.79 -13.75 10.07
CA ALA A 151 -1.77 -12.77 9.72
C ALA A 151 -1.46 -11.84 10.91
N THR A 152 -2.49 -11.39 11.63
CA THR A 152 -2.32 -10.54 12.82
C THR A 152 -1.50 -11.27 13.89
N ALA A 153 -1.82 -12.54 14.20
CA ALA A 153 -1.09 -13.32 15.19
C ALA A 153 0.40 -13.45 14.82
N ILE A 154 0.71 -13.70 13.54
CA ILE A 154 2.11 -13.78 13.07
C ILE A 154 2.82 -12.43 13.19
N LEU A 155 2.16 -11.32 12.80
CA LEU A 155 2.76 -9.99 12.89
C LEU A 155 2.97 -9.54 14.33
N ASP A 156 2.06 -9.89 15.25
CA ASP A 156 2.20 -9.64 16.69
C ASP A 156 3.38 -10.44 17.28
N GLU A 157 3.54 -11.72 16.92
CA GLU A 157 4.70 -12.54 17.32
C GLU A 157 6.02 -11.97 16.79
N LEU A 158 6.00 -11.43 15.57
CA LEU A 158 7.16 -10.76 14.97
C LEU A 158 7.42 -9.34 15.52
N HIS A 159 6.55 -8.84 16.40
CA HIS A 159 6.60 -7.47 16.94
C HIS A 159 6.58 -6.39 15.84
N VAL A 160 5.72 -6.55 14.85
CA VAL A 160 5.57 -5.63 13.71
C VAL A 160 4.35 -4.73 13.91
N PRO A 161 4.47 -3.40 13.74
CA PRO A 161 3.36 -2.48 13.88
C PRO A 161 2.38 -2.60 12.71
N PHE A 162 1.48 -3.58 12.78
CA PHE A 162 0.36 -3.75 11.86
C PHE A 162 -0.81 -2.88 12.33
N ILE A 163 -1.16 -1.85 11.54
CA ILE A 163 -2.08 -0.79 11.99
C ILE A 163 -3.40 -0.71 11.22
N ILE A 164 -3.48 -1.29 10.03
CA ILE A 164 -4.63 -1.03 9.15
C ILE A 164 -4.90 -2.18 8.19
N ASN A 165 -6.18 -2.47 7.99
CA ASN A 165 -6.67 -3.35 6.94
C ASN A 165 -7.54 -2.54 5.96
N GLN A 166 -7.17 -2.55 4.66
CA GLN A 166 -7.84 -1.77 3.62
C GLN A 166 -8.58 -2.69 2.65
N ASN A 167 -9.87 -2.41 2.44
CA ASN A 167 -10.70 -3.19 1.55
C ASN A 167 -11.69 -2.34 0.78
N ARG A 168 -12.13 -2.87 -0.35
CA ARG A 168 -13.24 -2.29 -1.08
C ARG A 168 -14.52 -2.43 -0.27
N TYR A 169 -15.21 -1.31 -0.06
CA TYR A 169 -16.48 -1.25 0.64
C TYR A 169 -17.33 -0.10 0.14
N SER A 170 -18.54 -0.38 -0.27
CA SER A 170 -19.48 0.61 -0.75
C SER A 170 -20.92 0.14 -0.56
N ILE A 171 -21.90 0.96 -0.95
CA ILE A 171 -23.32 0.54 -0.98
C ILE A 171 -23.57 -0.63 -1.93
N PHE A 172 -22.71 -0.84 -2.94
CA PHE A 172 -22.81 -1.90 -3.93
C PHE A 172 -21.90 -3.10 -3.63
N ASP A 173 -20.80 -2.90 -2.92
CA ASP A 173 -19.87 -3.96 -2.54
C ASP A 173 -19.83 -4.11 -1.02
N ARG A 174 -20.49 -5.18 -0.55
CA ARG A 174 -20.64 -5.52 0.86
C ARG A 174 -19.90 -6.82 1.22
N THR A 175 -18.96 -7.25 0.39
CA THR A 175 -18.23 -8.52 0.55
C THR A 175 -17.62 -8.66 1.94
N ILE A 176 -17.06 -7.60 2.51
CA ILE A 176 -16.41 -7.63 3.83
C ILE A 176 -17.38 -7.95 5.00
N GLU A 177 -18.67 -7.77 4.81
CA GLU A 177 -19.68 -8.15 5.81
C GLU A 177 -19.95 -9.65 5.79
N ASN A 178 -19.86 -10.26 4.61
CA ASN A 178 -20.22 -11.66 4.37
C ASN A 178 -19.04 -12.63 4.57
N ASN A 179 -17.80 -12.16 4.38
CA ASN A 179 -16.57 -12.97 4.53
C ASN A 179 -15.95 -12.88 5.94
N GLY A 180 -16.65 -12.30 6.90
CA GLY A 180 -16.22 -12.17 8.30
C GLY A 180 -15.16 -11.08 8.55
N LEU A 181 -14.68 -10.39 7.51
CA LEU A 181 -13.60 -9.42 7.65
C LEU A 181 -13.98 -8.23 8.54
N LYS A 182 -15.14 -7.62 8.32
CA LYS A 182 -15.58 -6.42 9.08
C LYS A 182 -15.66 -6.71 10.58
N ALA A 183 -16.24 -7.87 10.95
CA ALA A 183 -16.32 -8.28 12.34
C ALA A 183 -14.93 -8.56 12.95
N MET A 184 -14.05 -9.23 12.17
CA MET A 184 -12.69 -9.54 12.59
C MET A 184 -11.85 -8.28 12.76
N ALA A 185 -11.86 -7.37 11.80
CA ALA A 185 -11.13 -6.12 11.87
C ALA A 185 -11.56 -5.27 13.09
N ALA A 186 -12.86 -5.21 13.35
CA ALA A 186 -13.38 -4.53 14.55
C ALA A 186 -12.87 -5.18 15.85
N ARG A 187 -12.84 -6.52 15.91
CA ARG A 187 -12.33 -7.26 17.08
C ARG A 187 -10.82 -7.04 17.31
N LEU A 188 -10.06 -6.94 16.23
CA LEU A 188 -8.61 -6.76 16.25
C LEU A 188 -8.18 -5.28 16.31
N HIS A 189 -9.14 -4.36 16.25
CA HIS A 189 -8.88 -2.91 16.18
C HIS A 189 -7.99 -2.52 14.97
N LYS A 190 -8.30 -3.08 13.79
CA LYS A 190 -7.55 -2.86 12.52
C LYS A 190 -8.40 -2.19 11.47
#